data_3b594f186370eddde81645fde1bd4b10
#
_entry.id   3b594f186370eddde81645fde1bd4b10
#
_cell.length_a   1.000
_cell.length_b   1.000
_cell.length_c   1.000
_cell.angle_alpha   90.00
_cell.angle_beta   90.00
_cell.angle_gamma   90.00
#
_symmetry.space_group_name_H-M   'P 1'
#
loop_
_entity.id
_entity.type
_entity.pdbx_description
1 polymer ?
#
loop_
_entity_poly.entity_id
_entity_poly.type
_entity_poly.pdbx_seq_one_letter_code
_entity_poly.pdbx_strand_id
1 'polypeptide(L)'
;MKYTVTIRGKLREKQAAAKKYHDDVTGATKDAAKKAGDLTHVVYLDPQDPQAFFGIDTWSSLEGLQAFAGSPQIREFFGKLFEGDPEVHVWVDSDWNKW
;
A
#
# COMPACT_ATOMS: atom_id res chain seq x y z
N MET A 1 16.78 -1.78 -10.03
CA MET A 1 15.89 -2.90 -9.66
C MET A 1 14.56 -2.34 -9.17
N LYS A 2 13.48 -2.98 -9.48
CA LYS A 2 12.15 -2.60 -8.97
C LYS A 2 11.73 -3.55 -7.86
N TYR A 3 11.04 -3.00 -6.90
CA TYR A 3 10.48 -3.74 -5.76
C TYR A 3 8.97 -3.60 -5.81
N THR A 4 8.26 -4.72 -5.73
CA THR A 4 6.81 -4.73 -5.65
C THR A 4 6.41 -4.98 -4.21
N VAL A 5 5.59 -4.10 -3.66
CA VAL A 5 5.07 -4.23 -2.29
C VAL A 5 3.61 -4.60 -2.37
N THR A 6 3.24 -5.66 -1.69
CA THR A 6 1.84 -6.05 -1.54
C THR A 6 1.39 -5.86 -0.11
N ILE A 7 0.21 -5.28 0.06
CA ILE A 7 -0.40 -5.02 1.35
C ILE A 7 -1.78 -5.66 1.35
N ARG A 8 -1.99 -6.62 2.24
CA ARG A 8 -3.28 -7.28 2.40
C ARG A 8 -3.80 -6.99 3.80
N GLY A 9 -5.02 -6.47 3.89
CA GLY A 9 -5.58 -6.12 5.18
C GLY A 9 -7.10 -6.21 5.21
N LYS A 10 -7.62 -6.11 6.42
CA LYS A 10 -9.05 -6.05 6.69
C LYS A 10 -9.43 -4.62 7.00
N LEU A 11 -10.31 -4.04 6.20
CA LEU A 11 -10.78 -2.67 6.40
C LEU A 11 -11.56 -2.55 7.71
N ARG A 12 -11.24 -1.51 8.47
CA ARG A 12 -11.92 -1.21 9.73
C ARG A 12 -13.31 -0.64 9.50
N GLU A 13 -13.45 0.19 8.45
CA GLU A 13 -14.68 0.90 8.12
C GLU A 13 -15.32 0.34 6.85
N LYS A 14 -16.54 0.75 6.56
CA LYS A 14 -17.21 0.45 5.27
C LYS A 14 -16.38 1.02 4.13
N GLN A 15 -16.47 0.40 2.95
CA GLN A 15 -15.64 0.76 1.80
C GLN A 15 -15.70 2.24 1.44
N ALA A 16 -16.87 2.87 1.47
CA ALA A 16 -16.98 4.29 1.13
C ALA A 16 -16.17 5.18 2.08
N ALA A 17 -16.26 4.93 3.39
CA ALA A 17 -15.49 5.67 4.38
C ALA A 17 -13.99 5.34 4.31
N ALA A 18 -13.65 4.06 4.11
CA ALA A 18 -12.28 3.61 3.95
C ALA A 18 -11.64 4.26 2.70
N LYS A 19 -12.36 4.29 1.58
CA LYS A 19 -11.91 4.93 0.35
C LYS A 19 -11.62 6.42 0.58
N LYS A 20 -12.54 7.12 1.21
CA LYS A 20 -12.35 8.56 1.46
C LYS A 20 -11.12 8.81 2.31
N TYR A 21 -10.94 8.06 3.40
CA TYR A 21 -9.78 8.20 4.27
C TYR A 21 -8.49 7.87 3.52
N HIS A 22 -8.46 6.75 2.79
CA HIS A 22 -7.31 6.33 1.98
C HIS A 22 -6.94 7.41 0.96
N ASP A 23 -7.92 7.91 0.21
CA ASP A 23 -7.68 8.88 -0.85
C ASP A 23 -7.22 10.24 -0.28
N ASP A 24 -7.76 10.66 0.86
CA ASP A 24 -7.32 11.87 1.54
C ASP A 24 -5.84 11.76 1.97
N VAL A 25 -5.45 10.66 2.58
CA VAL A 25 -4.07 10.45 3.04
C VAL A 25 -3.11 10.27 1.87
N THR A 26 -3.46 9.42 0.90
CA THR A 26 -2.57 9.16 -0.25
C THR A 26 -2.45 10.38 -1.14
N GLY A 27 -3.50 11.17 -1.29
CA GLY A 27 -3.43 12.45 -1.99
C GLY A 27 -2.48 13.44 -1.32
N ALA A 28 -2.48 13.48 0.01
CA ALA A 28 -1.58 14.35 0.77
C ALA A 28 -0.13 13.86 0.77
N THR A 29 0.11 12.56 0.65
CA THR A 29 1.46 11.96 0.73
C THR A 29 2.05 11.58 -0.62
N LYS A 30 1.30 11.68 -1.69
CA LYS A 30 1.69 11.23 -3.03
C LYS A 30 3.05 11.81 -3.47
N ASP A 31 3.24 13.11 -3.35
CA ASP A 31 4.46 13.74 -3.83
C ASP A 31 5.68 13.29 -3.03
N ALA A 32 5.54 13.16 -1.71
CA ALA A 32 6.61 12.65 -0.85
C ALA A 32 6.94 11.19 -1.18
N ALA A 33 5.91 10.36 -1.41
CA ALA A 33 6.10 8.97 -1.80
C ALA A 33 6.83 8.86 -3.14
N LYS A 34 6.42 9.63 -4.12
CA LYS A 34 7.08 9.64 -5.44
C LYS A 34 8.55 10.08 -5.35
N LYS A 35 8.85 11.08 -4.55
CA LYS A 35 10.24 11.51 -4.30
C LYS A 35 11.06 10.43 -3.63
N ALA A 36 10.45 9.63 -2.77
CA ALA A 36 11.12 8.51 -2.10
C ALA A 36 11.34 7.30 -3.02
N GLY A 37 10.66 7.24 -4.17
CA GLY A 37 10.82 6.19 -5.15
C GLY A 37 9.58 5.36 -5.45
N ASP A 38 8.40 5.76 -4.93
CA ASP A 38 7.14 5.07 -5.24
C ASP A 38 6.73 5.39 -6.69
N LEU A 39 6.72 4.36 -7.53
CA LEU A 39 6.44 4.48 -8.94
C LEU A 39 4.95 4.35 -9.26
N THR A 40 4.28 3.39 -8.61
CA THR A 40 2.87 3.10 -8.83
C THR A 40 2.19 2.71 -7.54
N HIS A 41 0.90 2.99 -7.46
CA HIS A 41 0.06 2.65 -6.32
C HIS A 41 -1.33 2.27 -6.82
N VAL A 42 -1.78 1.07 -6.51
CA VAL A 42 -3.08 0.56 -6.96
C VAL A 42 -3.73 -0.21 -5.81
N VAL A 43 -5.03 -0.01 -5.63
CA VAL A 43 -5.82 -0.76 -4.65
C VAL A 43 -6.81 -1.65 -5.38
N TYR A 44 -6.89 -2.90 -4.95
CA TYR A 44 -7.89 -3.86 -5.40
C TYR A 44 -8.80 -4.24 -4.25
N LEU A 45 -10.06 -4.47 -4.54
CA LEU A 45 -11.05 -4.91 -3.58
C LEU A 45 -11.61 -6.25 -4.02
N ASP A 46 -11.96 -7.09 -3.04
CA ASP A 46 -12.63 -8.37 -3.30
C ASP A 46 -14.13 -8.11 -3.50
N PRO A 47 -14.72 -8.47 -4.65
CA PRO A 47 -16.15 -8.23 -4.88
C PRO A 47 -17.07 -9.04 -3.96
N GLN A 48 -16.53 -10.07 -3.30
CA GLN A 48 -17.31 -10.94 -2.41
C GLN A 48 -17.04 -10.66 -0.93
N ASP A 49 -16.01 -9.88 -0.60
CA ASP A 49 -15.68 -9.53 0.78
C ASP A 49 -15.47 -8.01 0.89
N PRO A 50 -16.46 -7.28 1.43
CA PRO A 50 -16.39 -5.82 1.50
C PRO A 50 -15.32 -5.29 2.44
N GLN A 51 -14.68 -6.13 3.25
CA GLN A 51 -13.59 -5.72 4.15
C GLN A 51 -12.21 -6.08 3.62
N ALA A 52 -12.10 -6.85 2.54
CA ALA A 52 -10.80 -7.23 1.99
C ALA A 52 -10.19 -6.09 1.19
N PHE A 53 -8.94 -5.79 1.51
CA PHE A 53 -8.14 -4.76 0.84
C PHE A 53 -6.86 -5.41 0.32
N PHE A 54 -6.47 -5.09 -0.91
CA PHE A 54 -5.22 -5.52 -1.49
C PHE A 54 -4.56 -4.37 -2.24
N GLY A 55 -3.47 -3.85 -1.69
CA GLY A 55 -2.70 -2.77 -2.32
C GLY A 55 -1.44 -3.30 -2.98
N ILE A 56 -1.08 -2.72 -4.13
CA ILE A 56 0.17 -3.01 -4.82
C ILE A 56 0.86 -1.70 -5.15
N ASP A 57 2.08 -1.54 -4.64
CA ASP A 57 2.96 -0.43 -4.99
C ASP A 57 4.22 -0.99 -5.63
N THR A 58 4.77 -0.26 -6.60
CA THR A 58 6.10 -0.56 -7.11
C THR A 58 7.05 0.56 -6.75
N TRP A 59 8.26 0.19 -6.31
CA TRP A 59 9.26 1.12 -5.82
C TRP A 59 10.58 0.93 -6.57
N SER A 60 11.26 2.05 -6.84
CA SER A 60 12.61 2.03 -7.43
C SER A 60 13.72 1.95 -6.38
N SER A 61 13.39 2.19 -5.10
CA SER A 61 14.36 2.23 -4.01
C SER A 61 13.85 1.47 -2.79
N LEU A 62 14.57 0.43 -2.39
CA LEU A 62 14.26 -0.31 -1.16
C LEU A 62 14.44 0.56 0.08
N GLU A 63 15.50 1.37 0.09
CA GLU A 63 15.78 2.29 1.18
C GLU A 63 14.67 3.33 1.34
N GLY A 64 14.20 3.89 0.21
CA GLY A 64 13.08 4.84 0.19
C GLY A 64 11.79 4.21 0.68
N LEU A 65 11.51 2.98 0.25
CA LEU A 65 10.36 2.21 0.73
C LEU A 65 10.41 2.00 2.25
N GLN A 66 11.54 1.56 2.76
CA GLN A 66 11.70 1.27 4.19
C GLN A 66 11.53 2.54 5.03
N ALA A 67 12.11 3.65 4.59
CA ALA A 67 11.99 4.93 5.29
C ALA A 67 10.53 5.43 5.28
N PHE A 68 9.85 5.33 4.14
CA PHE A 68 8.47 5.77 4.01
C PHE A 68 7.53 4.91 4.84
N ALA A 69 7.62 3.58 4.71
CA ALA A 69 6.77 2.64 5.44
C ALA A 69 7.01 2.67 6.95
N GLY A 70 8.21 3.02 7.39
CA GLY A 70 8.55 3.15 8.81
C GLY A 70 8.16 4.49 9.42
N SER A 71 7.65 5.44 8.64
CA SER A 71 7.29 6.75 9.17
C SER A 71 6.09 6.67 10.12
N PRO A 72 6.04 7.52 11.16
CA PRO A 72 4.89 7.55 12.07
C PRO A 72 3.57 7.84 11.36
N GLN A 73 3.60 8.66 10.32
CA GLN A 73 2.41 9.01 9.53
C GLN A 73 1.80 7.79 8.83
N ILE A 74 2.64 6.95 8.24
CA ILE A 74 2.15 5.75 7.54
C ILE A 74 1.69 4.70 8.55
N ARG A 75 2.35 4.57 9.69
CA ARG A 75 1.90 3.67 10.77
C ARG A 75 0.54 4.07 11.30
N GLU A 76 0.31 5.37 11.50
CA GLU A 76 -0.99 5.88 11.91
C GLU A 76 -2.06 5.61 10.84
N PHE A 77 -1.72 5.81 9.57
CA PHE A 77 -2.60 5.53 8.45
C PHE A 77 -3.04 4.06 8.45
N PHE A 78 -2.11 3.13 8.57
CA PHE A 78 -2.42 1.70 8.60
C PHE A 78 -3.28 1.35 9.83
N GLY A 79 -2.98 1.92 10.98
CA GLY A 79 -3.75 1.68 12.20
C GLY A 79 -5.19 2.15 12.12
N LYS A 80 -5.46 3.20 11.37
CA LYS A 80 -6.82 3.73 11.16
C LYS A 80 -7.55 3.05 10.00
N LEU A 81 -6.83 2.62 8.98
CA LEU A 81 -7.41 1.98 7.80
C LEU A 81 -7.79 0.53 8.08
N PHE A 82 -6.92 -0.20 8.77
CA PHE A 82 -7.04 -1.65 8.96
C PHE A 82 -7.42 -2.03 10.38
N GLU A 83 -8.20 -3.09 10.48
CA GLU A 83 -8.44 -3.82 11.71
C GLU A 83 -7.33 -4.85 11.88
N GLY A 84 -6.50 -4.68 12.91
CA GLY A 84 -5.29 -5.48 13.08
C GLY A 84 -4.16 -5.07 12.14
N ASP A 85 -3.05 -5.78 12.20
CA ASP A 85 -1.88 -5.52 11.36
C ASP A 85 -2.09 -6.07 9.95
N PRO A 86 -1.85 -5.29 8.90
CA PRO A 86 -1.89 -5.80 7.54
C PRO A 86 -0.68 -6.70 7.25
N GLU A 87 -0.84 -7.62 6.31
CA GLU A 87 0.27 -8.39 5.77
C GLU A 87 0.99 -7.57 4.70
N VAL A 88 2.27 -7.31 4.92
CA VAL A 88 3.11 -6.55 3.99
C VAL A 88 4.26 -7.43 3.51
N HIS A 89 4.39 -7.57 2.20
CA HIS A 89 5.48 -8.33 1.59
C HIS A 89 6.17 -7.51 0.52
N VAL A 90 7.47 -7.72 0.39
CA VAL A 90 8.29 -7.11 -0.66
C VAL A 90 8.76 -8.21 -1.62
N TRP A 91 8.57 -7.98 -2.91
CA TRP A 91 8.86 -8.92 -3.97
C TRP A 91 9.81 -8.29 -4.96
N VAL A 92 10.61 -9.10 -5.61
CA VAL A 92 11.45 -8.67 -6.75
C VAL A 92 11.06 -9.47 -7.98
N ASP A 93 11.32 -8.91 -9.15
CA ASP A 93 11.05 -9.60 -10.40
C ASP A 93 11.85 -10.91 -10.49
N SER A 94 11.24 -11.91 -11.12
CA SER A 94 11.90 -13.16 -11.43
C SER A 94 12.26 -13.23 -12.90
N ASP A 95 13.20 -14.10 -13.23
CA ASP A 95 13.54 -14.45 -14.62
C ASP A 95 12.74 -15.67 -15.13
N TRP A 96 11.75 -16.09 -14.37
CA TRP A 96 10.89 -17.20 -14.77
C TRP A 96 10.02 -16.82 -15.97
N ASN A 97 9.53 -17.84 -16.69
CA ASN A 97 8.70 -17.60 -17.87
C ASN A 97 7.50 -16.72 -17.55
N LYS A 98 7.22 -15.80 -18.47
CA LYS A 98 6.08 -14.85 -18.38
C LYS A 98 5.34 -14.86 -19.71
N TRP A 99 4.06 -14.61 -19.63
CA TRP A 99 3.25 -14.41 -20.85
C TRP A 99 2.03 -13.53 -20.56
#